data_7c98e19443b1842fc94e6df7688fe09e
#
_entry.id   7c98e19443b1842fc94e6df7688fe09e
#
_cell.length_a   1.000
_cell.length_b   1.000
_cell.length_c   1.000
_cell.angle_alpha   90.00
_cell.angle_beta   90.00
_cell.angle_gamma   90.00
#
_symmetry.space_group_name_H-M   'P 1'
#
loop_
_entity.id
_entity.type
_entity.pdbx_description
1 polymer ?
#
loop_
_entity_poly.entity_id
_entity_poly.type
_entity_poly.pdbx_seq_one_letter_code
_entity_poly.pdbx_strand_id
1 'polypeptide(L)'
;PRPAAPSPLPQPREARCPRPGAPAHTRASGTARPPAASLGVVSDGRDSPEEVPVGPPDGATAAGIGSASAASAGGTDAAGTAGDGDHDTRFFGQPWALAHVFGVEMWERFSFYGMQGILLIYLYYSATQGGLGMDQTVAAGIVGAYGGAVYLSTILGAWVADRLLGSERVLFISAIIIMCGHLALSLLPGFVGVGVGLILVAVGSGGLKANATSVVGTLYSAEDPRRDAGFSLFYLGINLGAFLGPLLTGLLQTQLGFHWGFGLAAVGMALGLIQYSFGRKQLPAKSREVPKPLPANRRLPVIGIGVLGLVTIVILVLTGVIRPDNLAVVVIAVSAVSALVYFVVILTSRRLSPTERSRVWGFVPLFLTSVAFWSLYQQQFTVLTIYSDKKLDRSIFGWEMPVSWVQSINPVFIIILSGVFAAIWTKLGRRQPSTPVKFSMAAIIMGAAFLLFLPFSGGGANSTPLLAIVGILFVFTVAELLLSPVGLSVTTKLAPDAFHTQMVALFFLSIAMGTSIAGWCTQFFVVDDEVPYFLILGFIAIAVGVVLWLLTKPVLALMKGVR
;
A
#
# COMPACT_ATOMS: atom_id res chain seq x y z
N PRO A 1 51.39 -16.99 -54.94
CA PRO A 1 52.22 -16.37 -53.97
C PRO A 1 51.39 -15.97 -52.74
N ARG A 2 51.72 -16.62 -51.65
CA ARG A 2 51.19 -16.28 -50.32
C ARG A 2 52.14 -15.27 -49.68
N PRO A 3 51.69 -14.25 -48.95
CA PRO A 3 52.55 -13.48 -48.07
C PRO A 3 52.62 -14.10 -46.67
N ALA A 4 53.80 -13.92 -46.07
CA ALA A 4 54.26 -14.50 -44.81
C ALA A 4 53.58 -13.91 -43.57
N ALA A 5 53.51 -14.74 -42.49
CA ALA A 5 53.05 -14.38 -41.17
C ALA A 5 54.08 -13.51 -40.40
N PRO A 6 53.65 -12.54 -39.57
CA PRO A 6 54.54 -11.80 -38.70
C PRO A 6 54.75 -12.52 -37.34
N SER A 7 55.98 -12.33 -36.81
CA SER A 7 56.52 -12.90 -35.56
C SER A 7 55.89 -12.31 -34.31
N PRO A 8 55.91 -13.03 -33.15
CA PRO A 8 55.31 -12.58 -31.89
C PRO A 8 56.17 -11.62 -31.09
N LEU A 9 55.51 -10.63 -30.45
CA LEU A 9 56.07 -9.67 -29.49
C LEU A 9 56.31 -10.32 -28.10
N PRO A 10 57.31 -9.84 -27.33
CA PRO A 10 57.71 -10.43 -26.07
C PRO A 10 56.78 -10.06 -24.89
N GLN A 11 56.61 -11.00 -23.95
CA GLN A 11 55.86 -10.85 -22.70
C GLN A 11 56.61 -10.05 -21.65
N PRO A 12 55.95 -9.27 -20.77
CA PRO A 12 56.58 -8.58 -19.64
C PRO A 12 56.82 -9.56 -18.47
N ARG A 13 58.00 -9.39 -17.84
CA ARG A 13 58.47 -10.13 -16.68
C ARG A 13 57.60 -9.84 -15.43
N GLU A 14 57.26 -10.90 -14.70
CA GLU A 14 56.69 -10.86 -13.35
C GLU A 14 57.67 -10.29 -12.34
N ALA A 15 57.23 -9.27 -11.58
CA ALA A 15 57.94 -8.76 -10.41
C ALA A 15 57.52 -9.55 -9.16
N ARG A 16 58.49 -10.21 -8.52
CA ARG A 16 58.33 -10.88 -7.22
C ARG A 16 58.22 -9.88 -6.09
N CYS A 17 57.18 -9.97 -5.25
CA CYS A 17 57.12 -9.35 -3.93
C CYS A 17 57.85 -10.20 -2.87
N PRO A 18 58.55 -9.59 -1.91
CA PRO A 18 59.23 -10.32 -0.83
C PRO A 18 58.27 -10.62 0.34
N ARG A 19 58.48 -11.79 0.96
CA ARG A 19 57.80 -12.23 2.20
C ARG A 19 58.41 -11.50 3.42
N PRO A 20 57.59 -11.13 4.45
CA PRO A 20 58.13 -10.70 5.75
C PRO A 20 58.44 -11.89 6.66
N GLY A 21 59.57 -11.79 7.36
CA GLY A 21 60.10 -12.79 8.28
C GLY A 21 59.44 -12.76 9.67
N ALA A 22 59.52 -13.88 10.34
CA ALA A 22 59.05 -14.13 11.69
C ALA A 22 59.96 -13.50 12.77
N PRO A 23 59.47 -13.10 13.94
CA PRO A 23 60.27 -12.64 15.06
C PRO A 23 60.65 -13.78 16.01
N ALA A 24 61.86 -13.64 16.57
CA ALA A 24 62.51 -14.53 17.50
C ALA A 24 61.98 -14.40 18.96
N HIS A 25 62.06 -15.53 19.67
CA HIS A 25 61.83 -15.65 21.11
C HIS A 25 62.86 -14.98 21.98
N THR A 26 62.44 -14.34 23.10
CA THR A 26 63.25 -14.23 24.33
C THR A 26 62.37 -14.47 25.57
N ARG A 27 62.90 -15.39 26.42
CA ARG A 27 62.39 -15.77 27.75
C ARG A 27 62.90 -14.79 28.84
N ALA A 28 62.04 -14.56 29.90
CA ALA A 28 62.42 -14.54 31.34
C ALA A 28 61.12 -14.33 32.15
N SER A 29 60.64 -15.26 32.90
CA SER A 29 60.80 -15.70 34.30
C SER A 29 60.47 -14.63 35.34
N GLY A 30 59.47 -14.91 36.22
CA GLY A 30 59.27 -14.18 37.46
C GLY A 30 57.91 -14.44 38.13
N THR A 31 57.93 -15.36 39.04
CA THR A 31 56.94 -15.85 40.00
C THR A 31 56.39 -14.77 40.94
N ALA A 32 55.10 -14.83 41.35
CA ALA A 32 54.65 -14.98 42.72
C ALA A 32 53.12 -14.73 42.92
N ARG A 33 52.50 -15.61 43.68
CA ARG A 33 51.15 -15.62 44.23
C ARG A 33 51.20 -15.38 45.75
N PRO A 34 50.09 -15.34 46.49
CA PRO A 34 49.25 -14.23 46.99
C PRO A 34 49.46 -13.98 48.52
N PRO A 35 48.66 -13.28 49.23
CA PRO A 35 47.52 -13.87 49.97
C PRO A 35 46.27 -12.98 50.23
N ALA A 36 45.33 -13.64 50.91
CA ALA A 36 43.95 -13.31 51.17
C ALA A 36 43.69 -12.39 52.37
N ALA A 37 42.43 -11.89 52.37
CA ALA A 37 41.50 -11.60 53.47
C ALA A 37 41.76 -10.41 54.42
N SER A 38 40.76 -9.51 54.53
CA SER A 38 40.03 -9.31 55.79
C SER A 38 38.86 -8.31 55.60
N LEU A 39 37.84 -8.62 56.40
CA LEU A 39 36.58 -7.86 56.63
C LEU A 39 36.80 -6.46 57.19
N GLY A 40 35.92 -5.52 56.82
CA GLY A 40 35.75 -4.25 57.51
C GLY A 40 34.42 -3.61 57.13
N VAL A 41 33.62 -3.35 58.14
CA VAL A 41 32.22 -2.94 58.17
C VAL A 41 32.10 -1.41 58.18
N VAL A 42 30.97 -0.89 57.56
CA VAL A 42 30.21 0.35 57.83
C VAL A 42 30.82 1.70 57.43
N SER A 43 30.16 2.43 56.53
CA SER A 43 29.26 3.56 56.82
C SER A 43 28.81 4.29 55.56
N ASP A 44 27.54 4.48 55.51
CA ASP A 44 26.71 5.59 55.01
C ASP A 44 27.40 6.70 54.18
N GLY A 45 26.91 6.90 52.94
CA GLY A 45 27.26 8.02 52.11
C GLY A 45 26.41 8.01 50.85
N ARG A 46 25.32 8.75 50.86
CA ARG A 46 24.45 9.01 49.69
C ARG A 46 25.26 9.69 48.59
N ASP A 47 25.34 9.07 47.44
CA ASP A 47 25.58 9.78 46.19
C ASP A 47 24.68 9.19 45.11
N SER A 48 23.91 10.10 44.53
CA SER A 48 22.99 9.85 43.41
C SER A 48 23.73 9.47 42.16
N PRO A 49 23.24 8.49 41.35
CA PRO A 49 23.82 8.26 40.02
C PRO A 49 23.33 9.34 39.06
N GLU A 50 24.28 9.91 38.35
CA GLU A 50 24.16 10.80 37.21
C GLU A 50 23.22 10.20 36.17
N GLU A 51 22.12 10.90 35.87
CA GLU A 51 21.19 10.57 34.79
C GLU A 51 21.90 10.78 33.44
N VAL A 52 22.18 9.70 32.74
CA VAL A 52 22.48 9.72 31.30
C VAL A 52 21.16 10.06 30.59
N PRO A 53 21.07 11.10 29.77
CA PRO A 53 19.87 11.44 29.04
C PRO A 53 19.57 10.37 27.98
N VAL A 54 18.56 9.55 28.25
CA VAL A 54 17.96 8.67 27.27
C VAL A 54 17.14 9.55 26.33
N GLY A 55 17.56 9.63 25.08
CA GLY A 55 16.82 10.29 24.00
C GLY A 55 15.38 9.76 23.88
N PRO A 56 14.47 10.55 23.35
CA PRO A 56 13.06 10.16 23.25
C PRO A 56 12.89 8.93 22.36
N PRO A 57 11.98 8.02 22.73
CA PRO A 57 11.69 6.86 21.89
C PRO A 57 11.02 7.29 20.57
N ASP A 58 11.48 6.69 19.49
CA ASP A 58 10.96 6.87 18.14
C ASP A 58 9.44 6.93 18.13
N GLY A 59 8.92 8.09 17.79
CA GLY A 59 7.49 8.33 17.62
C GLY A 59 6.97 7.49 16.47
N ALA A 60 6.01 6.63 16.76
CA ALA A 60 5.25 5.90 15.76
C ALA A 60 4.49 6.90 14.89
N THR A 61 5.04 7.24 13.74
CA THR A 61 4.37 8.05 12.73
C THR A 61 3.23 7.26 12.12
N ALA A 62 2.06 7.86 12.13
CA ALA A 62 0.90 7.41 11.36
C ALA A 62 1.21 7.59 9.86
N ALA A 63 1.95 6.64 9.28
CA ALA A 63 2.16 6.58 7.84
C ALA A 63 1.01 5.80 7.22
N GLY A 64 0.17 6.50 6.49
CA GLY A 64 -0.88 5.92 5.68
C GLY A 64 -0.34 4.95 4.62
N ILE A 65 -1.25 4.16 4.08
CA ILE A 65 -1.06 3.17 3.03
C ILE A 65 -0.13 3.71 1.93
N GLY A 66 1.13 3.34 1.91
CA GLY A 66 2.03 3.80 0.85
C GLY A 66 3.53 3.71 1.10
N SER A 67 4.00 3.40 2.30
CA SER A 67 5.43 3.31 2.55
C SER A 67 5.95 1.87 2.41
N ALA A 68 6.04 1.41 1.18
CA ALA A 68 6.81 0.21 0.87
C ALA A 68 8.12 0.64 0.22
N SER A 69 9.21 0.28 0.85
CA SER A 69 10.57 0.36 0.34
C SER A 69 11.35 1.63 0.61
N ALA A 70 12.09 1.59 1.65
CA ALA A 70 13.50 2.02 1.67
C ALA A 70 14.07 1.64 3.03
N ALA A 71 14.62 0.46 3.15
CA ALA A 71 15.51 0.15 4.24
C ALA A 71 16.74 -0.55 3.70
N SER A 72 17.84 0.14 3.91
CA SER A 72 19.19 -0.32 4.09
C SER A 72 19.88 -1.06 2.96
N ALA A 73 20.76 -0.37 2.34
CA ALA A 73 22.07 -0.93 2.08
C ALA A 73 23.04 -0.18 2.99
N GLY A 74 23.59 -0.84 3.99
CA GLY A 74 24.79 -0.38 4.66
C GLY A 74 25.91 -0.36 3.62
N GLY A 75 26.51 0.79 3.40
CA GLY A 75 27.63 1.01 2.52
C GLY A 75 28.33 2.28 2.97
N THR A 76 29.54 2.10 3.43
CA THR A 76 30.50 3.08 3.91
C THR A 76 30.76 4.19 2.88
N ASP A 77 30.88 5.39 3.42
CA ASP A 77 31.65 6.54 2.99
C ASP A 77 31.85 6.83 1.48
N ALA A 78 31.03 7.75 0.99
CA ALA A 78 31.45 8.73 0.01
C ALA A 78 30.84 10.07 0.40
N ALA A 79 31.67 11.02 0.82
CA ALA A 79 31.32 12.43 0.97
C ALA A 79 30.91 12.97 -0.41
N GLY A 80 29.63 12.77 -0.74
CA GLY A 80 28.96 13.37 -1.88
C GLY A 80 28.27 14.62 -1.36
N THR A 81 28.59 15.75 -1.95
CA THR A 81 28.01 17.09 -1.80
C THR A 81 26.54 17.02 -1.36
N ALA A 82 26.28 17.50 -0.12
CA ALA A 82 24.93 17.77 0.38
C ALA A 82 24.23 18.65 -0.68
N GLY A 83 23.22 18.08 -1.33
CA GLY A 83 22.46 18.81 -2.35
C GLY A 83 21.71 19.96 -1.69
N ASP A 84 21.48 21.02 -2.46
CA ASP A 84 20.75 22.26 -2.13
C ASP A 84 19.38 22.05 -1.44
N GLY A 85 18.92 20.80 -1.26
CA GLY A 85 17.65 20.44 -0.63
C GLY A 85 17.59 20.61 0.89
N ASP A 86 18.72 20.71 1.56
CA ASP A 86 18.78 20.72 3.05
C ASP A 86 18.29 22.08 3.64
N HIS A 87 18.24 23.13 2.82
CA HIS A 87 17.77 24.48 3.20
C HIS A 87 16.46 24.89 2.52
N ASP A 88 15.91 24.08 1.61
CA ASP A 88 14.66 24.44 0.91
C ASP A 88 13.44 24.18 1.80
N THR A 89 12.70 25.25 2.11
CA THR A 89 11.53 25.25 3.00
C THR A 89 10.28 25.87 2.34
N ARG A 90 10.29 26.02 1.02
CA ARG A 90 9.27 26.76 0.25
C ARG A 90 7.88 26.15 0.24
N PHE A 91 7.74 24.84 0.50
CA PHE A 91 6.46 24.15 0.50
C PHE A 91 6.07 23.75 1.94
N PHE A 92 5.42 24.65 2.67
CA PHE A 92 5.01 24.43 4.08
C PHE A 92 6.17 23.97 4.97
N GLY A 93 7.35 24.58 4.82
CA GLY A 93 8.56 24.17 5.55
C GLY A 93 9.27 22.94 4.98
N GLN A 94 8.83 22.43 3.84
CA GLN A 94 9.37 21.26 3.15
C GLN A 94 10.07 21.65 1.84
N PRO A 95 10.92 20.77 1.26
CA PRO A 95 11.52 21.01 -0.04
C PRO A 95 10.47 21.22 -1.13
N TRP A 96 10.69 22.17 -2.04
CA TRP A 96 9.78 22.44 -3.16
C TRP A 96 9.56 21.23 -4.07
N ALA A 97 10.53 20.34 -4.16
CA ALA A 97 10.41 19.07 -4.87
C ALA A 97 9.25 18.19 -4.34
N LEU A 98 8.92 18.29 -3.04
CA LEU A 98 7.76 17.62 -2.46
C LEU A 98 6.44 18.12 -3.06
N ALA A 99 6.31 19.43 -3.38
CA ALA A 99 5.10 19.97 -3.99
C ALA A 99 4.74 19.28 -5.30
N HIS A 100 5.73 18.87 -6.09
CA HIS A 100 5.52 18.17 -7.35
C HIS A 100 5.05 16.73 -7.14
N VAL A 101 5.62 16.03 -6.15
CA VAL A 101 5.21 14.65 -5.82
C VAL A 101 3.85 14.65 -5.11
N PHE A 102 3.62 15.59 -4.20
CA PHE A 102 2.32 15.83 -3.58
C PHE A 102 1.22 16.08 -4.63
N GLY A 103 1.51 16.96 -5.61
CA GLY A 103 0.53 17.31 -6.64
C GLY A 103 0.17 16.13 -7.54
N VAL A 104 1.16 15.38 -8.05
CA VAL A 104 0.87 14.23 -8.92
C VAL A 104 0.11 13.13 -8.16
N GLU A 105 0.42 12.89 -6.90
CA GLU A 105 -0.31 11.92 -6.08
C GLU A 105 -1.74 12.40 -5.79
N MET A 106 -1.90 13.66 -5.38
CA MET A 106 -3.23 14.26 -5.12
C MET A 106 -4.13 14.14 -6.36
N TRP A 107 -3.62 14.51 -7.55
CA TRP A 107 -4.39 14.43 -8.79
C TRP A 107 -4.65 12.99 -9.24
N GLU A 108 -3.70 12.08 -8.98
CA GLU A 108 -3.92 10.65 -9.22
C GLU A 108 -5.02 10.12 -8.31
N ARG A 109 -4.99 10.43 -7.00
CA ARG A 109 -6.06 10.04 -6.07
C ARG A 109 -7.41 10.66 -6.45
N PHE A 110 -7.40 11.92 -6.85
CA PHE A 110 -8.58 12.59 -7.39
C PHE A 110 -9.17 11.81 -8.57
N SER A 111 -8.36 11.47 -9.55
CA SER A 111 -8.80 10.76 -10.75
C SER A 111 -9.24 9.33 -10.43
N PHE A 112 -8.48 8.62 -9.59
CA PHE A 112 -8.76 7.25 -9.20
C PHE A 112 -10.07 7.12 -8.42
N TYR A 113 -10.20 7.85 -7.30
CA TYR A 113 -11.42 7.78 -6.47
C TYR A 113 -12.62 8.45 -7.14
N GLY A 114 -12.39 9.50 -7.91
CA GLY A 114 -13.45 10.12 -8.71
C GLY A 114 -14.04 9.15 -9.73
N MET A 115 -13.20 8.47 -10.49
CA MET A 115 -13.62 7.42 -11.43
C MET A 115 -14.31 6.26 -10.69
N GLN A 116 -13.71 5.76 -9.61
CA GLN A 116 -14.24 4.63 -8.85
C GLN A 116 -15.61 4.96 -8.22
N GLY A 117 -15.84 6.23 -7.83
CA GLY A 117 -17.09 6.71 -7.28
C GLY A 117 -18.29 6.58 -8.21
N ILE A 118 -18.07 6.69 -9.52
CA ILE A 118 -19.13 6.61 -10.53
C ILE A 118 -19.09 5.30 -11.35
N LEU A 119 -18.01 4.51 -11.22
CA LEU A 119 -17.81 3.31 -12.05
C LEU A 119 -18.90 2.27 -11.86
N LEU A 120 -19.23 1.91 -10.62
CA LEU A 120 -20.20 0.86 -10.36
C LEU A 120 -21.57 1.22 -10.94
N ILE A 121 -22.07 2.44 -10.67
CA ILE A 121 -23.36 2.91 -11.18
C ILE A 121 -23.35 3.03 -12.72
N TYR A 122 -22.22 3.40 -13.34
CA TYR A 122 -22.08 3.38 -14.80
C TYR A 122 -22.28 1.98 -15.38
N LEU A 123 -21.75 0.95 -14.71
CA LEU A 123 -21.85 -0.42 -15.20
C LEU A 123 -23.31 -0.95 -15.14
N TYR A 124 -24.05 -0.71 -14.04
CA TYR A 124 -25.38 -1.31 -13.88
C TYR A 124 -26.57 -0.40 -14.22
N TYR A 125 -26.42 0.92 -14.28
CA TYR A 125 -27.51 1.79 -14.74
C TYR A 125 -27.91 1.45 -16.16
N SER A 126 -29.21 1.58 -16.45
CA SER A 126 -29.75 1.33 -17.78
C SER A 126 -29.17 2.30 -18.83
N ALA A 127 -29.25 1.93 -20.09
CA ALA A 127 -28.82 2.80 -21.19
C ALA A 127 -29.59 4.13 -21.23
N THR A 128 -30.85 4.15 -20.78
CA THR A 128 -31.65 5.39 -20.66
C THR A 128 -31.13 6.34 -19.58
N GLN A 129 -30.42 5.81 -18.59
CA GLN A 129 -29.73 6.55 -17.54
C GLN A 129 -28.25 6.84 -17.89
N GLY A 130 -27.83 6.50 -19.12
CA GLY A 130 -26.45 6.68 -19.59
C GLY A 130 -25.47 5.61 -19.14
N GLY A 131 -25.92 4.51 -18.54
CA GLY A 131 -25.12 3.38 -18.11
C GLY A 131 -25.06 2.25 -19.14
N LEU A 132 -24.47 1.10 -18.74
CA LEU A 132 -24.27 -0.06 -19.62
C LEU A 132 -25.31 -1.16 -19.44
N GLY A 133 -26.20 -1.07 -18.45
CA GLY A 133 -27.28 -2.03 -18.19
C GLY A 133 -26.81 -3.42 -17.78
N MET A 134 -25.62 -3.54 -17.18
CA MET A 134 -25.10 -4.81 -16.70
C MET A 134 -25.88 -5.32 -15.48
N ASP A 135 -25.86 -6.62 -15.27
CA ASP A 135 -26.26 -7.20 -14.00
C ASP A 135 -25.45 -6.59 -12.85
N GLN A 136 -26.12 -6.25 -11.76
CA GLN A 136 -25.54 -5.53 -10.63
C GLN A 136 -24.43 -6.34 -9.93
N THR A 137 -24.58 -7.66 -9.88
CA THR A 137 -23.60 -8.58 -9.29
C THR A 137 -22.34 -8.65 -10.14
N VAL A 138 -22.52 -8.75 -11.48
CA VAL A 138 -21.39 -8.76 -12.43
C VAL A 138 -20.65 -7.42 -12.38
N ALA A 139 -21.37 -6.31 -12.34
CA ALA A 139 -20.79 -4.98 -12.24
C ALA A 139 -19.92 -4.82 -10.97
N ALA A 140 -20.44 -5.24 -9.82
CA ALA A 140 -19.70 -5.21 -8.56
C ALA A 140 -18.51 -6.18 -8.57
N GLY A 141 -18.64 -7.35 -9.20
CA GLY A 141 -17.54 -8.28 -9.43
C GLY A 141 -16.40 -7.66 -10.24
N ILE A 142 -16.72 -6.90 -11.29
CA ILE A 142 -15.73 -6.16 -12.10
C ILE A 142 -15.03 -5.08 -11.25
N VAL A 143 -15.78 -4.31 -10.44
CA VAL A 143 -15.20 -3.27 -9.57
C VAL A 143 -14.26 -3.88 -8.54
N GLY A 144 -14.65 -4.99 -7.90
CA GLY A 144 -13.78 -5.72 -6.96
C GLY A 144 -12.54 -6.32 -7.62
N ALA A 145 -12.70 -6.93 -8.80
CA ALA A 145 -11.59 -7.46 -9.59
C ALA A 145 -10.61 -6.36 -10.01
N TYR A 146 -11.12 -5.23 -10.50
CA TYR A 146 -10.33 -4.05 -10.84
C TYR A 146 -9.53 -3.54 -9.64
N GLY A 147 -10.18 -3.33 -8.51
CA GLY A 147 -9.50 -2.89 -7.28
C GLY A 147 -8.41 -3.87 -6.83
N GLY A 148 -8.68 -5.18 -6.89
CA GLY A 148 -7.68 -6.22 -6.61
C GLY A 148 -6.51 -6.19 -7.60
N ALA A 149 -6.79 -6.02 -8.90
CA ALA A 149 -5.77 -5.92 -9.95
C ALA A 149 -4.85 -4.71 -9.77
N VAL A 150 -5.35 -3.57 -9.25
CA VAL A 150 -4.53 -2.40 -8.89
C VAL A 150 -3.46 -2.79 -7.86
N TYR A 151 -3.83 -3.51 -6.80
CA TYR A 151 -2.87 -3.95 -5.77
C TYR A 151 -1.90 -5.02 -6.27
N LEU A 152 -2.34 -5.94 -7.15
CA LEU A 152 -1.44 -6.87 -7.83
C LEU A 152 -0.43 -6.10 -8.71
N SER A 153 -0.88 -5.10 -9.44
CA SER A 153 -0.03 -4.26 -10.29
C SER A 153 0.98 -3.44 -9.47
N THR A 154 0.68 -3.12 -8.20
CA THR A 154 1.63 -2.44 -7.29
C THR A 154 2.89 -3.28 -7.08
N ILE A 155 2.75 -4.59 -6.96
CA ILE A 155 3.90 -5.51 -6.81
C ILE A 155 4.76 -5.50 -8.08
N LEU A 156 4.11 -5.55 -9.24
CA LEU A 156 4.79 -5.47 -10.53
C LEU A 156 5.47 -4.11 -10.74
N GLY A 157 4.78 -3.02 -10.40
CA GLY A 157 5.30 -1.65 -10.51
C GLY A 157 6.55 -1.42 -9.64
N ALA A 158 6.54 -1.90 -8.40
CA ALA A 158 7.71 -1.89 -7.53
C ALA A 158 8.87 -2.69 -8.12
N TRP A 159 8.60 -3.89 -8.63
CA TRP A 159 9.61 -4.74 -9.26
C TRP A 159 10.24 -4.07 -10.50
N VAL A 160 9.43 -3.45 -11.36
CA VAL A 160 9.92 -2.71 -12.55
C VAL A 160 10.82 -1.54 -12.14
N ALA A 161 10.47 -0.81 -11.08
CA ALA A 161 11.29 0.27 -10.57
C ALA A 161 12.63 -0.23 -10.04
N ASP A 162 12.61 -1.28 -9.22
CA ASP A 162 13.81 -1.82 -8.58
C ASP A 162 14.78 -2.49 -9.56
N ARG A 163 14.28 -3.00 -10.69
CA ARG A 163 15.06 -3.84 -11.60
C ARG A 163 15.36 -3.22 -12.96
N LEU A 164 14.52 -2.29 -13.44
CA LEU A 164 14.56 -1.84 -14.84
C LEU A 164 14.72 -0.32 -14.99
N LEU A 165 13.91 0.50 -14.30
CA LEU A 165 13.74 1.90 -14.68
C LEU A 165 14.07 2.93 -13.59
N GLY A 166 14.03 2.55 -12.31
CA GLY A 166 14.05 3.49 -11.17
C GLY A 166 12.66 4.09 -10.86
N SER A 167 12.47 4.50 -9.60
CA SER A 167 11.15 4.89 -9.09
C SER A 167 10.56 6.11 -9.81
N GLU A 168 11.36 7.14 -10.11
CA GLU A 168 10.90 8.36 -10.79
C GLU A 168 10.37 8.08 -12.19
N ARG A 169 11.08 7.25 -12.99
CA ARG A 169 10.66 6.94 -14.36
C ARG A 169 9.40 6.09 -14.38
N VAL A 170 9.30 5.11 -13.48
CA VAL A 170 8.08 4.30 -13.37
C VAL A 170 6.90 5.17 -12.96
N LEU A 171 7.05 6.07 -12.00
CA LEU A 171 6.01 7.01 -11.59
C LEU A 171 5.53 7.85 -12.78
N PHE A 172 6.43 8.44 -13.54
CA PHE A 172 6.09 9.28 -14.69
C PHE A 172 5.36 8.52 -15.80
N ILE A 173 5.88 7.34 -16.19
CA ILE A 173 5.25 6.48 -17.21
C ILE A 173 3.87 6.01 -16.72
N SER A 174 3.77 5.64 -15.46
CA SER A 174 2.51 5.22 -14.84
C SER A 174 1.45 6.33 -14.87
N ALA A 175 1.84 7.57 -14.59
CA ALA A 175 0.94 8.72 -14.69
C ALA A 175 0.38 8.91 -16.11
N ILE A 176 1.21 8.72 -17.15
CA ILE A 176 0.77 8.75 -18.55
C ILE A 176 -0.22 7.61 -18.83
N ILE A 177 0.07 6.40 -18.37
CA ILE A 177 -0.80 5.23 -18.58
C ILE A 177 -2.17 5.45 -17.91
N ILE A 178 -2.20 5.99 -16.67
CA ILE A 178 -3.44 6.34 -15.96
C ILE A 178 -4.24 7.37 -16.77
N MET A 179 -3.59 8.43 -17.25
CA MET A 179 -4.25 9.46 -18.05
C MET A 179 -4.87 8.85 -19.31
N CYS A 180 -4.14 8.00 -20.02
CA CYS A 180 -4.68 7.27 -21.20
C CYS A 180 -5.88 6.39 -20.82
N GLY A 181 -5.85 5.75 -19.64
CA GLY A 181 -6.96 4.94 -19.14
C GLY A 181 -8.22 5.77 -18.88
N HIS A 182 -8.10 6.93 -18.24
CA HIS A 182 -9.24 7.83 -18.02
C HIS A 182 -9.76 8.44 -19.34
N LEU A 183 -8.86 8.74 -20.29
CA LEU A 183 -9.26 9.15 -21.64
C LEU A 183 -10.04 8.04 -22.37
N ALA A 184 -9.62 6.79 -22.23
CA ALA A 184 -10.34 5.65 -22.80
C ALA A 184 -11.76 5.53 -22.21
N LEU A 185 -11.93 5.66 -20.88
CA LEU A 185 -13.23 5.68 -20.22
C LEU A 185 -14.12 6.85 -20.67
N SER A 186 -13.53 8.00 -20.95
CA SER A 186 -14.26 9.20 -21.37
C SER A 186 -14.66 9.20 -22.83
N LEU A 187 -13.79 8.69 -23.73
CA LEU A 187 -13.92 8.87 -25.17
C LEU A 187 -14.40 7.60 -25.92
N LEU A 188 -14.09 6.41 -25.37
CA LEU A 188 -14.49 5.15 -25.99
C LEU A 188 -15.83 4.68 -25.42
N PRO A 189 -16.82 4.38 -26.27
CA PRO A 189 -18.14 3.97 -25.79
C PRO A 189 -18.16 2.53 -25.28
N GLY A 190 -19.09 2.25 -24.35
CA GLY A 190 -19.47 0.91 -23.97
C GLY A 190 -18.38 0.08 -23.30
N PHE A 191 -18.47 -1.23 -23.47
CA PHE A 191 -17.58 -2.20 -22.80
C PHE A 191 -16.11 -2.08 -23.22
N VAL A 192 -15.84 -1.59 -24.43
CA VAL A 192 -14.47 -1.38 -24.92
C VAL A 192 -13.78 -0.29 -24.10
N GLY A 193 -14.47 0.84 -23.89
CA GLY A 193 -13.98 1.93 -23.05
C GLY A 193 -13.67 1.47 -21.63
N VAL A 194 -14.60 0.71 -21.02
CA VAL A 194 -14.42 0.13 -19.69
C VAL A 194 -13.23 -0.83 -19.65
N GLY A 195 -13.15 -1.80 -20.57
CA GLY A 195 -12.10 -2.81 -20.57
C GLY A 195 -10.71 -2.19 -20.72
N VAL A 196 -10.53 -1.36 -21.76
CA VAL A 196 -9.24 -0.67 -22.01
C VAL A 196 -8.91 0.29 -20.88
N GLY A 197 -9.89 1.10 -20.46
CA GLY A 197 -9.70 2.08 -19.41
C GLY A 197 -9.29 1.48 -18.08
N LEU A 198 -10.02 0.48 -17.58
CA LEU A 198 -9.73 -0.16 -16.29
C LEU A 198 -8.39 -0.91 -16.29
N ILE A 199 -8.00 -1.57 -17.38
CA ILE A 199 -6.69 -2.22 -17.50
C ILE A 199 -5.58 -1.18 -17.42
N LEU A 200 -5.67 -0.09 -18.18
CA LEU A 200 -4.66 0.97 -18.17
C LEU A 200 -4.57 1.65 -16.80
N VAL A 201 -5.72 1.98 -16.20
CA VAL A 201 -5.73 2.60 -14.86
C VAL A 201 -5.18 1.62 -13.81
N ALA A 202 -5.52 0.33 -13.85
CA ALA A 202 -5.01 -0.64 -12.89
C ALA A 202 -3.49 -0.79 -12.97
N VAL A 203 -2.94 -0.93 -14.17
CA VAL A 203 -1.48 -1.06 -14.39
C VAL A 203 -0.77 0.23 -13.99
N GLY A 204 -1.29 1.39 -14.41
CA GLY A 204 -0.71 2.68 -14.11
C GLY A 204 -0.75 3.02 -12.63
N SER A 205 -1.91 2.89 -11.97
CA SER A 205 -2.05 3.19 -10.54
C SER A 205 -1.19 2.27 -9.66
N GLY A 206 -1.05 0.99 -10.06
CA GLY A 206 -0.13 0.08 -9.37
C GLY A 206 1.31 0.57 -9.43
N GLY A 207 1.78 0.98 -10.61
CA GLY A 207 3.13 1.52 -10.78
C GLY A 207 3.35 2.86 -10.07
N LEU A 208 2.38 3.77 -10.13
CA LEU A 208 2.48 5.06 -9.46
C LEU A 208 2.48 4.91 -7.94
N LYS A 209 1.51 4.21 -7.38
CA LYS A 209 1.32 4.00 -5.94
C LYS A 209 2.57 3.44 -5.25
N ALA A 210 3.24 2.45 -5.86
CA ALA A 210 4.45 1.86 -5.30
C ALA A 210 5.63 2.85 -5.26
N ASN A 211 5.72 3.73 -6.25
CA ASN A 211 6.91 4.54 -6.48
C ASN A 211 6.82 5.96 -5.94
N ALA A 212 5.62 6.53 -5.79
CA ALA A 212 5.45 7.88 -5.26
C ALA A 212 6.04 8.02 -3.85
N THR A 213 5.72 7.10 -2.95
CA THR A 213 6.28 7.07 -1.59
C THR A 213 7.80 6.88 -1.60
N SER A 214 8.33 6.04 -2.50
CA SER A 214 9.78 5.84 -2.67
C SER A 214 10.45 7.14 -3.09
N VAL A 215 9.87 7.89 -4.05
CA VAL A 215 10.38 9.19 -4.49
C VAL A 215 10.36 10.20 -3.35
N VAL A 216 9.28 10.29 -2.57
CA VAL A 216 9.23 11.16 -1.36
C VAL A 216 10.37 10.81 -0.40
N GLY A 217 10.62 9.52 -0.17
CA GLY A 217 11.73 9.07 0.70
C GLY A 217 13.12 9.51 0.23
N THR A 218 13.33 9.79 -1.06
CA THR A 218 14.61 10.29 -1.58
C THR A 218 14.84 11.79 -1.34
N LEU A 219 13.80 12.53 -0.92
CA LEU A 219 13.89 13.97 -0.67
C LEU A 219 14.53 14.29 0.69
N TYR A 220 14.64 13.30 1.58
CA TYR A 220 15.10 13.47 2.95
C TYR A 220 16.25 12.50 3.26
N SER A 221 17.20 12.96 4.06
CA SER A 221 18.14 12.03 4.71
C SER A 221 17.44 11.20 5.79
N ALA A 222 18.07 10.15 6.28
CA ALA A 222 17.49 9.31 7.33
C ALA A 222 17.32 10.07 8.66
N GLU A 223 18.15 11.05 8.89
CA GLU A 223 18.25 11.88 10.09
C GLU A 223 17.49 13.21 9.98
N ASP A 224 16.89 13.53 8.81
CA ASP A 224 16.18 14.81 8.61
C ASP A 224 14.90 14.87 9.47
N PRO A 225 14.82 15.79 10.45
CA PRO A 225 13.65 15.89 11.33
C PRO A 225 12.36 16.29 10.58
N ARG A 226 12.47 16.82 9.36
CA ARG A 226 11.32 17.21 8.52
C ARG A 226 10.68 16.03 7.79
N ARG A 227 11.35 14.88 7.74
CA ARG A 227 10.92 13.70 6.99
C ARG A 227 9.50 13.28 7.34
N ASP A 228 9.18 13.16 8.62
CA ASP A 228 7.87 12.72 9.08
C ASP A 228 6.76 13.73 8.75
N ALA A 229 7.06 15.02 8.86
CA ALA A 229 6.14 16.08 8.46
C ALA A 229 5.92 16.09 6.94
N GLY A 230 6.97 15.83 6.15
CA GLY A 230 6.86 15.67 4.69
C GLY A 230 5.97 14.52 4.27
N PHE A 231 6.11 13.36 4.91
CA PHE A 231 5.22 12.21 4.68
C PHE A 231 3.78 12.49 5.12
N SER A 232 3.60 13.21 6.23
CA SER A 232 2.26 13.61 6.70
C SER A 232 1.57 14.56 5.71
N LEU A 233 2.31 15.52 5.16
CA LEU A 233 1.82 16.41 4.13
C LEU A 233 1.48 15.64 2.83
N PHE A 234 2.33 14.72 2.42
CA PHE A 234 2.07 13.83 1.28
C PHE A 234 0.78 13.02 1.48
N TYR A 235 0.56 12.48 2.68
CA TYR A 235 -0.65 11.76 3.03
C TYR A 235 -1.90 12.65 3.04
N LEU A 236 -1.77 13.91 3.44
CA LEU A 236 -2.84 14.89 3.31
C LEU A 236 -3.26 15.06 1.85
N GLY A 237 -2.30 15.11 0.91
CA GLY A 237 -2.58 15.17 -0.54
C GLY A 237 -3.39 13.97 -1.04
N ILE A 238 -3.05 12.76 -0.59
CA ILE A 238 -3.81 11.53 -0.90
C ILE A 238 -5.28 11.69 -0.51
N ASN A 239 -5.54 12.10 0.73
CA ASN A 239 -6.91 12.23 1.25
C ASN A 239 -7.67 13.42 0.65
N LEU A 240 -6.99 14.50 0.33
CA LEU A 240 -7.59 15.64 -0.37
C LEU A 240 -8.06 15.24 -1.77
N GLY A 241 -7.24 14.49 -2.51
CA GLY A 241 -7.64 13.92 -3.80
C GLY A 241 -8.81 12.95 -3.68
N ALA A 242 -8.77 12.06 -2.70
CA ALA A 242 -9.84 11.10 -2.43
C ALA A 242 -11.15 11.77 -1.99
N PHE A 243 -11.08 12.92 -1.33
CA PHE A 243 -12.25 13.73 -0.95
C PHE A 243 -12.84 14.45 -2.17
N LEU A 244 -12.03 15.20 -2.91
CA LEU A 244 -12.50 16.04 -4.02
C LEU A 244 -12.92 15.22 -5.25
N GLY A 245 -12.29 14.08 -5.49
CA GLY A 245 -12.53 13.24 -6.66
C GLY A 245 -14.01 12.88 -6.80
N PRO A 246 -14.59 12.06 -5.89
CA PRO A 246 -15.98 11.62 -6.00
C PRO A 246 -16.98 12.78 -5.96
N LEU A 247 -16.65 13.90 -5.27
CA LEU A 247 -17.51 15.08 -5.24
C LEU A 247 -17.66 15.70 -6.63
N LEU A 248 -16.55 16.00 -7.29
CA LEU A 248 -16.60 16.73 -8.56
C LEU A 248 -16.96 15.83 -9.74
N THR A 249 -16.47 14.58 -9.77
CA THR A 249 -16.87 13.62 -10.82
C THR A 249 -18.32 13.22 -10.72
N GLY A 250 -18.85 13.04 -9.49
CA GLY A 250 -20.27 12.74 -9.28
C GLY A 250 -21.19 13.92 -9.64
N LEU A 251 -20.78 15.13 -9.34
CA LEU A 251 -21.52 16.32 -9.75
C LEU A 251 -21.58 16.41 -11.29
N LEU A 252 -20.46 16.23 -11.99
CA LEU A 252 -20.46 16.22 -13.46
C LEU A 252 -21.26 15.05 -14.02
N GLN A 253 -21.17 13.88 -13.40
CA GLN A 253 -21.92 12.72 -13.82
C GLN A 253 -23.42 12.95 -13.76
N THR A 254 -23.94 13.57 -12.68
CA THR A 254 -25.37 13.85 -12.53
C THR A 254 -25.87 14.97 -13.45
N GLN A 255 -25.02 15.96 -13.78
CA GLN A 255 -25.41 17.11 -14.61
C GLN A 255 -25.22 16.87 -16.11
N LEU A 256 -24.13 16.20 -16.49
CA LEU A 256 -23.69 16.07 -17.90
C LEU A 256 -23.54 14.62 -18.35
N GLY A 257 -23.59 13.66 -17.43
CA GLY A 257 -23.44 12.23 -17.72
C GLY A 257 -22.07 11.64 -17.41
N PHE A 258 -21.97 10.30 -17.46
CA PHE A 258 -20.82 9.52 -17.00
C PHE A 258 -19.51 9.86 -17.73
N HIS A 259 -19.56 10.04 -19.04
CA HIS A 259 -18.37 10.33 -19.84
C HIS A 259 -17.70 11.66 -19.44
N TRP A 260 -18.48 12.66 -19.02
CA TRP A 260 -17.96 13.90 -18.47
C TRP A 260 -17.32 13.71 -17.09
N GLY A 261 -17.90 12.86 -16.24
CA GLY A 261 -17.30 12.48 -14.97
C GLY A 261 -15.94 11.81 -15.15
N PHE A 262 -15.82 10.84 -16.06
CA PHE A 262 -14.55 10.20 -16.42
C PHE A 262 -13.58 11.19 -17.10
N GLY A 263 -14.09 12.11 -17.93
CA GLY A 263 -13.31 13.16 -18.56
C GLY A 263 -12.68 14.11 -17.53
N LEU A 264 -13.39 14.45 -16.46
CA LEU A 264 -12.84 15.26 -15.37
C LEU A 264 -11.70 14.52 -14.65
N ALA A 265 -11.80 13.21 -14.46
CA ALA A 265 -10.71 12.41 -13.92
C ALA A 265 -9.47 12.46 -14.85
N ALA A 266 -9.67 12.39 -16.17
CA ALA A 266 -8.59 12.55 -17.16
C ALA A 266 -7.94 13.94 -17.08
N VAL A 267 -8.74 15.01 -16.95
CA VAL A 267 -8.24 16.39 -16.78
C VAL A 267 -7.42 16.51 -15.50
N GLY A 268 -7.93 15.98 -14.37
CA GLY A 268 -7.19 15.98 -13.11
C GLY A 268 -5.82 15.30 -13.25
N MET A 269 -5.78 14.12 -13.88
CA MET A 269 -4.52 13.41 -14.12
C MET A 269 -3.57 14.18 -15.06
N ALA A 270 -4.11 14.84 -16.10
CA ALA A 270 -3.34 15.69 -16.98
C ALA A 270 -2.71 16.89 -16.23
N LEU A 271 -3.46 17.54 -15.34
CA LEU A 271 -2.93 18.64 -14.50
C LEU A 271 -1.80 18.13 -13.61
N GLY A 272 -1.97 16.98 -12.96
CA GLY A 272 -0.92 16.35 -12.16
C GLY A 272 0.33 16.02 -12.98
N LEU A 273 0.16 15.47 -14.17
CA LEU A 273 1.26 15.13 -15.08
C LEU A 273 2.00 16.38 -15.58
N ILE A 274 1.29 17.44 -15.93
CA ILE A 274 1.86 18.73 -16.34
C ILE A 274 2.68 19.32 -15.18
N GLN A 275 2.10 19.44 -14.00
CA GLN A 275 2.76 19.96 -12.80
C GLN A 275 4.03 19.14 -12.47
N TYR A 276 3.93 17.81 -12.51
CA TYR A 276 5.07 16.93 -12.23
C TYR A 276 6.17 17.06 -13.29
N SER A 277 5.79 17.19 -14.57
CA SER A 277 6.75 17.35 -15.69
C SER A 277 7.65 18.56 -15.53
N PHE A 278 7.12 19.69 -15.04
CA PHE A 278 7.91 20.88 -14.74
C PHE A 278 8.88 20.66 -13.56
N GLY A 279 8.46 19.90 -12.55
CA GLY A 279 9.22 19.72 -11.32
C GLY A 279 10.19 18.52 -11.32
N ARG A 280 10.02 17.56 -12.22
CA ARG A 280 10.77 16.30 -12.18
C ARG A 280 12.30 16.46 -12.31
N LYS A 281 12.77 17.55 -12.90
CA LYS A 281 14.22 17.86 -12.99
C LYS A 281 14.83 18.24 -11.64
N GLN A 282 14.03 18.72 -10.70
CA GLN A 282 14.44 19.14 -9.35
C GLN A 282 14.51 17.95 -8.37
N LEU A 283 14.02 16.76 -8.78
CA LEU A 283 14.10 15.57 -7.96
C LEU A 283 15.54 15.05 -7.88
N PRO A 284 15.97 14.52 -6.72
CA PRO A 284 17.31 13.96 -6.53
C PRO A 284 17.62 12.88 -7.55
N ALA A 285 18.88 12.81 -8.00
CA ALA A 285 19.36 11.80 -8.95
C ALA A 285 19.08 10.37 -8.44
N LYS A 286 19.14 10.16 -7.13
CA LYS A 286 18.85 8.90 -6.44
C LYS A 286 17.45 8.34 -6.78
N SER A 287 16.46 9.20 -7.04
CA SER A 287 15.10 8.76 -7.43
C SER A 287 15.04 8.06 -8.79
N ARG A 288 16.07 8.29 -9.65
CA ARG A 288 16.19 7.71 -10.99
C ARG A 288 17.11 6.50 -11.05
N GLU A 289 17.85 6.24 -9.97
CA GLU A 289 18.71 5.07 -9.88
C GLU A 289 17.90 3.79 -9.82
N VAL A 290 18.44 2.73 -10.41
CA VAL A 290 17.87 1.38 -10.34
C VAL A 290 18.55 0.65 -9.19
N PRO A 291 17.87 0.38 -8.07
CA PRO A 291 18.53 -0.15 -6.86
C PRO A 291 19.22 -1.50 -7.07
N LYS A 292 18.60 -2.38 -7.86
CA LYS A 292 19.09 -3.74 -8.12
C LYS A 292 18.94 -4.08 -9.61
N PRO A 293 19.78 -3.50 -10.50
CA PRO A 293 19.57 -3.62 -11.94
C PRO A 293 19.60 -5.08 -12.41
N LEU A 294 18.67 -5.41 -13.32
CA LEU A 294 18.60 -6.74 -13.91
C LEU A 294 19.82 -6.96 -14.84
N PRO A 295 20.61 -8.03 -14.63
CA PRO A 295 21.73 -8.36 -15.51
C PRO A 295 21.29 -8.49 -16.98
N ALA A 296 22.12 -8.02 -17.92
CA ALA A 296 21.76 -7.97 -19.33
C ALA A 296 21.34 -9.33 -19.91
N ASN A 297 22.00 -10.41 -19.48
CA ASN A 297 21.71 -11.79 -19.89
C ASN A 297 20.34 -12.31 -19.40
N ARG A 298 19.74 -11.68 -18.39
CA ARG A 298 18.42 -12.05 -17.85
C ARG A 298 17.27 -11.18 -18.40
N ARG A 299 17.56 -10.09 -19.10
CA ARG A 299 16.53 -9.18 -19.61
C ARG A 299 15.61 -9.84 -20.62
N LEU A 300 16.19 -10.52 -21.62
CA LEU A 300 15.43 -11.21 -22.66
C LEU A 300 14.55 -12.34 -22.11
N PRO A 301 15.04 -13.25 -21.24
CA PRO A 301 14.19 -14.26 -20.58
C PRO A 301 13.03 -13.64 -19.79
N VAL A 302 13.27 -12.56 -19.04
CA VAL A 302 12.22 -11.91 -18.24
C VAL A 302 11.17 -11.25 -19.12
N ILE A 303 11.58 -10.57 -20.20
CA ILE A 303 10.65 -10.02 -21.19
C ILE A 303 9.84 -11.17 -21.82
N GLY A 304 10.49 -12.29 -22.17
CA GLY A 304 9.81 -13.47 -22.73
C GLY A 304 8.75 -14.04 -21.79
N ILE A 305 9.05 -14.15 -20.48
CA ILE A 305 8.08 -14.57 -19.44
C ILE A 305 6.91 -13.57 -19.36
N GLY A 306 7.19 -12.27 -19.40
CA GLY A 306 6.13 -11.24 -19.39
C GLY A 306 5.23 -11.32 -20.62
N VAL A 307 5.80 -11.49 -21.81
CA VAL A 307 5.05 -11.67 -23.08
C VAL A 307 4.23 -12.96 -23.03
N LEU A 308 4.83 -14.07 -22.57
CA LEU A 308 4.12 -15.35 -22.43
C LEU A 308 2.93 -15.22 -21.45
N GLY A 309 3.12 -14.54 -20.31
CA GLY A 309 2.04 -14.27 -19.36
C GLY A 309 0.90 -13.45 -19.99
N LEU A 310 1.24 -12.39 -20.73
CA LEU A 310 0.24 -11.58 -21.43
C LEU A 310 -0.51 -12.40 -22.50
N VAL A 311 0.21 -13.16 -23.33
CA VAL A 311 -0.40 -14.05 -24.34
C VAL A 311 -1.31 -15.08 -23.68
N THR A 312 -0.91 -15.65 -22.54
CA THR A 312 -1.73 -16.59 -21.78
C THR A 312 -3.03 -15.93 -21.31
N ILE A 313 -2.97 -14.71 -20.76
CA ILE A 313 -4.17 -13.96 -20.34
C ILE A 313 -5.09 -13.72 -21.55
N VAL A 314 -4.55 -13.27 -22.68
CA VAL A 314 -5.33 -13.03 -23.89
C VAL A 314 -6.01 -14.32 -24.37
N ILE A 315 -5.30 -15.45 -24.38
CA ILE A 315 -5.88 -16.75 -24.74
C ILE A 315 -7.01 -17.14 -23.78
N LEU A 316 -6.82 -16.99 -22.46
CA LEU A 316 -7.83 -17.31 -21.46
C LEU A 316 -9.09 -16.43 -21.59
N VAL A 317 -8.94 -15.17 -22.01
CA VAL A 317 -10.07 -14.28 -22.31
C VAL A 317 -10.76 -14.72 -23.61
N LEU A 318 -10.02 -14.96 -24.69
CA LEU A 318 -10.56 -15.37 -25.99
C LEU A 318 -11.24 -16.74 -25.95
N THR A 319 -10.75 -17.67 -25.12
CA THR A 319 -11.37 -18.99 -24.92
C THR A 319 -12.55 -18.97 -23.96
N GLY A 320 -12.89 -17.81 -23.37
CA GLY A 320 -14.00 -17.68 -22.42
C GLY A 320 -13.74 -18.33 -21.06
N VAL A 321 -12.50 -18.64 -20.71
CA VAL A 321 -12.15 -19.08 -19.34
C VAL A 321 -12.21 -17.89 -18.38
N ILE A 322 -11.72 -16.72 -18.81
CA ILE A 322 -11.87 -15.45 -18.09
C ILE A 322 -13.02 -14.69 -18.72
N ARG A 323 -14.05 -14.42 -17.93
CA ARG A 323 -15.27 -13.70 -18.32
C ARG A 323 -15.59 -12.61 -17.31
N PRO A 324 -16.40 -11.62 -17.66
CA PRO A 324 -16.81 -10.56 -16.75
C PRO A 324 -17.44 -11.07 -15.44
N ASP A 325 -18.22 -12.15 -15.50
CA ASP A 325 -18.91 -12.76 -14.37
C ASP A 325 -17.98 -13.50 -13.39
N ASN A 326 -16.81 -13.95 -13.82
CA ASN A 326 -15.86 -14.66 -12.96
C ASN A 326 -14.57 -13.88 -12.62
N LEU A 327 -14.44 -12.63 -13.07
CA LEU A 327 -13.22 -11.82 -12.87
C LEU A 327 -12.81 -11.71 -11.40
N ALA A 328 -13.75 -11.49 -10.50
CA ALA A 328 -13.46 -11.41 -9.07
C ALA A 328 -12.84 -12.71 -8.55
N VAL A 329 -13.40 -13.86 -8.91
CA VAL A 329 -12.90 -15.18 -8.53
C VAL A 329 -11.51 -15.43 -9.10
N VAL A 330 -11.26 -15.04 -10.35
CA VAL A 330 -9.93 -15.15 -10.98
C VAL A 330 -8.89 -14.35 -10.21
N VAL A 331 -9.18 -13.09 -9.84
CA VAL A 331 -8.24 -12.24 -9.10
C VAL A 331 -8.05 -12.76 -7.67
N ILE A 332 -9.10 -13.26 -7.01
CA ILE A 332 -8.98 -13.94 -5.70
C ILE A 332 -8.03 -15.14 -5.82
N ALA A 333 -8.25 -16.01 -6.81
CA ALA A 333 -7.43 -17.20 -7.01
C ALA A 333 -5.95 -16.86 -7.30
N VAL A 334 -5.70 -15.90 -8.18
CA VAL A 334 -4.33 -15.42 -8.49
C VAL A 334 -3.66 -14.85 -7.24
N SER A 335 -4.38 -14.04 -6.45
CA SER A 335 -3.85 -13.44 -5.23
C SER A 335 -3.56 -14.50 -4.16
N ALA A 336 -4.47 -15.48 -3.97
CA ALA A 336 -4.31 -16.57 -3.01
C ALA A 336 -3.15 -17.49 -3.37
N VAL A 337 -3.04 -17.89 -4.64
CA VAL A 337 -1.92 -18.70 -5.14
C VAL A 337 -0.60 -17.97 -4.99
N SER A 338 -0.56 -16.68 -5.34
CA SER A 338 0.64 -15.85 -5.20
C SER A 338 1.07 -15.72 -3.73
N ALA A 339 0.12 -15.51 -2.81
CA ALA A 339 0.39 -15.46 -1.38
C ALA A 339 0.92 -16.80 -0.86
N LEU A 340 0.28 -17.90 -1.25
CA LEU A 340 0.72 -19.26 -0.88
C LEU A 340 2.15 -19.52 -1.38
N VAL A 341 2.43 -19.21 -2.64
CA VAL A 341 3.78 -19.36 -3.23
C VAL A 341 4.81 -18.54 -2.46
N TYR A 342 4.52 -17.28 -2.12
CA TYR A 342 5.43 -16.47 -1.33
C TYR A 342 5.64 -17.04 0.08
N PHE A 343 4.60 -17.45 0.79
CA PHE A 343 4.76 -18.10 2.10
C PHE A 343 5.60 -19.38 2.00
N VAL A 344 5.33 -20.25 1.02
CA VAL A 344 6.10 -21.49 0.81
C VAL A 344 7.56 -21.18 0.51
N VAL A 345 7.85 -20.28 -0.45
CA VAL A 345 9.22 -19.90 -0.84
C VAL A 345 9.99 -19.32 0.35
N ILE A 346 9.35 -18.43 1.13
CA ILE A 346 9.98 -17.82 2.30
C ILE A 346 10.25 -18.90 3.37
N LEU A 347 9.23 -19.64 3.79
CA LEU A 347 9.30 -20.58 4.91
C LEU A 347 10.22 -21.78 4.62
N THR A 348 10.36 -22.21 3.35
CA THR A 348 11.24 -23.33 2.97
C THR A 348 12.68 -22.87 2.67
N SER A 349 12.94 -21.57 2.62
CA SER A 349 14.27 -21.04 2.33
C SER A 349 15.27 -21.41 3.43
N ARG A 350 16.44 -21.89 3.00
CA ARG A 350 17.60 -22.14 3.89
C ARG A 350 18.31 -20.85 4.36
N ARG A 351 17.92 -19.70 3.80
CA ARG A 351 18.50 -18.40 4.16
C ARG A 351 17.88 -17.79 5.42
N LEU A 352 16.79 -18.37 5.94
CA LEU A 352 16.13 -17.87 7.13
C LEU A 352 16.74 -18.46 8.41
N SER A 353 16.98 -17.57 9.37
CA SER A 353 17.22 -17.97 10.76
C SER A 353 15.93 -18.56 11.39
N PRO A 354 16.05 -19.36 12.45
CA PRO A 354 14.87 -19.85 13.18
C PRO A 354 13.96 -18.73 13.71
N THR A 355 14.54 -17.59 14.10
CA THR A 355 13.82 -16.42 14.57
C THR A 355 13.00 -15.76 13.44
N GLU A 356 13.60 -15.53 12.28
CA GLU A 356 12.91 -14.97 11.12
C GLU A 356 11.78 -15.90 10.65
N ARG A 357 12.03 -17.22 10.61
CA ARG A 357 10.98 -18.19 10.26
C ARG A 357 9.81 -18.15 11.23
N SER A 358 10.08 -18.02 12.53
CA SER A 358 9.05 -17.84 13.56
C SER A 358 8.25 -16.57 13.31
N ARG A 359 8.90 -15.44 12.98
CA ARG A 359 8.23 -14.16 12.68
C ARG A 359 7.31 -14.26 11.47
N VAL A 360 7.71 -14.98 10.41
CA VAL A 360 6.86 -15.20 9.24
C VAL A 360 5.62 -16.03 9.62
N TRP A 361 5.75 -17.06 10.45
CA TRP A 361 4.59 -17.78 11.00
C TRP A 361 3.68 -16.89 11.85
N GLY A 362 4.24 -15.95 12.62
CA GLY A 362 3.48 -14.94 13.36
C GLY A 362 2.72 -13.98 12.46
N PHE A 363 3.17 -13.76 11.22
CA PHE A 363 2.49 -12.91 10.25
C PHE A 363 1.26 -13.57 9.60
N VAL A 364 1.19 -14.92 9.52
CA VAL A 364 0.07 -15.63 8.86
C VAL A 364 -1.29 -15.25 9.45
N PRO A 365 -1.53 -15.29 10.78
CA PRO A 365 -2.81 -14.87 11.35
C PRO A 365 -3.15 -13.39 11.06
N LEU A 366 -2.14 -12.51 11.05
CA LEU A 366 -2.31 -11.10 10.72
C LEU A 366 -2.72 -10.93 9.24
N PHE A 367 -2.10 -11.70 8.34
CA PHE A 367 -2.46 -11.71 6.92
C PHE A 367 -3.94 -12.12 6.72
N LEU A 368 -4.38 -13.20 7.34
CA LEU A 368 -5.78 -13.67 7.23
C LEU A 368 -6.78 -12.65 7.79
N THR A 369 -6.44 -12.03 8.93
CA THR A 369 -7.27 -10.95 9.49
C THR A 369 -7.28 -9.71 8.59
N SER A 370 -6.16 -9.39 7.95
CA SER A 370 -6.08 -8.31 6.96
C SER A 370 -6.99 -8.58 5.76
N VAL A 371 -7.00 -9.80 5.22
CA VAL A 371 -7.92 -10.19 4.13
C VAL A 371 -9.36 -10.00 4.54
N ALA A 372 -9.76 -10.51 5.71
CA ALA A 372 -11.12 -10.36 6.23
C ALA A 372 -11.50 -8.89 6.43
N PHE A 373 -10.62 -8.08 7.01
CA PHE A 373 -10.83 -6.66 7.19
C PHE A 373 -11.06 -5.94 5.86
N TRP A 374 -10.15 -6.12 4.89
CA TRP A 374 -10.23 -5.46 3.60
C TRP A 374 -11.42 -5.94 2.76
N SER A 375 -11.92 -7.18 2.96
CA SER A 375 -13.11 -7.66 2.28
C SER A 375 -14.39 -6.95 2.73
N LEU A 376 -14.44 -6.45 3.96
CA LEU A 376 -15.53 -5.63 4.45
C LEU A 376 -15.32 -4.15 4.10
N TYR A 377 -14.14 -3.62 4.39
CA TYR A 377 -13.82 -2.21 4.15
C TYR A 377 -14.05 -1.79 2.69
N GLN A 378 -13.62 -2.61 1.74
CA GLN A 378 -13.73 -2.30 0.31
C GLN A 378 -15.17 -2.38 -0.23
N GLN A 379 -16.11 -2.84 0.57
CA GLN A 379 -17.55 -2.82 0.20
C GLN A 379 -18.13 -1.41 0.09
N GLN A 380 -17.42 -0.39 0.56
CA GLN A 380 -17.78 1.00 0.28
C GLN A 380 -17.88 1.31 -1.22
N PHE A 381 -17.15 0.58 -2.07
CA PHE A 381 -17.16 0.74 -3.54
C PHE A 381 -18.07 -0.27 -4.25
N THR A 382 -18.71 -1.18 -3.53
CA THR A 382 -19.62 -2.19 -4.06
C THR A 382 -20.98 -2.13 -3.35
N VAL A 383 -21.21 -2.94 -2.33
CA VAL A 383 -22.51 -3.03 -1.65
C VAL A 383 -22.96 -1.69 -1.06
N LEU A 384 -22.07 -0.93 -0.42
CA LEU A 384 -22.46 0.35 0.16
C LEU A 384 -22.85 1.38 -0.91
N THR A 385 -22.22 1.34 -2.10
CA THR A 385 -22.64 2.17 -3.24
C THR A 385 -24.04 1.78 -3.72
N ILE A 386 -24.34 0.48 -3.84
CA ILE A 386 -25.67 -0.02 -4.21
C ILE A 386 -26.71 0.35 -3.14
N TYR A 387 -26.38 0.15 -1.87
CA TYR A 387 -27.22 0.52 -0.74
C TYR A 387 -27.53 2.02 -0.74
N SER A 388 -26.52 2.84 -0.99
CA SER A 388 -26.66 4.29 -1.06
C SER A 388 -27.49 4.76 -2.26
N ASP A 389 -27.46 4.01 -3.37
CA ASP A 389 -28.32 4.29 -4.53
C ASP A 389 -29.78 3.93 -4.30
N LYS A 390 -30.06 2.81 -3.58
CA LYS A 390 -31.40 2.22 -3.47
C LYS A 390 -32.15 2.58 -2.19
N LYS A 391 -31.45 2.73 -1.06
CA LYS A 391 -32.04 2.83 0.28
C LYS A 391 -31.78 4.16 0.98
N LEU A 392 -30.66 4.87 0.64
CA LEU A 392 -30.26 6.08 1.33
C LEU A 392 -31.14 7.27 0.93
N ASP A 393 -31.66 7.99 1.91
CA ASP A 393 -32.23 9.32 1.69
C ASP A 393 -31.09 10.31 1.41
N ARG A 394 -30.95 10.65 0.12
CA ARG A 394 -29.92 11.57 -0.38
C ARG A 394 -30.45 12.99 -0.55
N SER A 395 -31.65 13.28 -0.06
CA SER A 395 -32.27 14.58 -0.15
C SER A 395 -31.64 15.55 0.87
N ILE A 396 -31.00 16.63 0.38
CA ILE A 396 -30.43 17.72 1.18
C ILE A 396 -31.08 19.01 0.74
N PHE A 397 -31.94 19.60 1.56
CA PHE A 397 -32.67 20.85 1.26
C PHE A 397 -33.40 20.83 -0.09
N GLY A 398 -33.98 19.70 -0.48
CA GLY A 398 -34.71 19.55 -1.74
C GLY A 398 -33.83 19.26 -2.97
N TRP A 399 -32.52 19.11 -2.78
CA TRP A 399 -31.57 18.69 -3.82
C TRP A 399 -31.10 17.26 -3.55
N GLU A 400 -31.01 16.44 -4.60
CA GLU A 400 -30.57 15.05 -4.48
C GLU A 400 -29.05 14.94 -4.63
N MET A 401 -28.39 14.50 -3.56
CA MET A 401 -26.94 14.30 -3.50
C MET A 401 -26.50 13.13 -4.43
N PRO A 402 -25.44 13.31 -5.25
CA PRO A 402 -24.88 12.21 -6.04
C PRO A 402 -24.48 11.01 -5.16
N VAL A 403 -24.69 9.79 -5.64
CA VAL A 403 -24.34 8.54 -4.93
C VAL A 403 -22.85 8.51 -4.55
N SER A 404 -21.97 8.97 -5.44
CA SER A 404 -20.51 8.98 -5.25
C SER A 404 -20.05 9.83 -4.07
N TRP A 405 -20.84 10.84 -3.63
CA TRP A 405 -20.47 11.70 -2.50
C TRP A 405 -20.35 10.95 -1.17
N VAL A 406 -21.04 9.82 -1.03
CA VAL A 406 -20.90 8.95 0.14
C VAL A 406 -19.47 8.48 0.33
N GLN A 407 -18.74 8.24 -0.77
CA GLN A 407 -17.34 7.81 -0.71
C GLN A 407 -16.37 8.93 -0.26
N SER A 408 -16.79 10.19 -0.35
CA SER A 408 -15.99 11.33 0.14
C SER A 408 -16.05 11.50 1.66
N ILE A 409 -16.96 10.83 2.36
CA ILE A 409 -17.12 10.95 3.81
C ILE A 409 -15.94 10.35 4.55
N ASN A 410 -15.47 9.17 4.14
CA ASN A 410 -14.35 8.49 4.79
C ASN A 410 -13.03 9.30 4.75
N PRO A 411 -12.57 9.89 3.62
CA PRO A 411 -11.38 10.74 3.60
C PRO A 411 -11.44 11.95 4.55
N VAL A 412 -12.63 12.53 4.74
CA VAL A 412 -12.81 13.63 5.71
C VAL A 412 -12.52 13.13 7.12
N PHE A 413 -13.08 11.98 7.50
CA PHE A 413 -12.82 11.39 8.81
C PHE A 413 -11.35 10.96 8.97
N ILE A 414 -10.70 10.45 7.93
CA ILE A 414 -9.27 10.13 7.99
C ILE A 414 -8.45 11.38 8.29
N ILE A 415 -8.70 12.51 7.60
CA ILE A 415 -7.98 13.77 7.85
C ILE A 415 -8.13 14.22 9.29
N ILE A 416 -9.35 14.17 9.84
CA ILE A 416 -9.64 14.61 11.21
C ILE A 416 -9.06 13.63 12.24
N LEU A 417 -9.34 12.34 12.08
CA LEU A 417 -9.04 11.32 13.09
C LEU A 417 -7.57 10.89 13.08
N SER A 418 -6.85 11.03 11.98
CA SER A 418 -5.42 10.66 11.95
C SER A 418 -4.60 11.43 12.96
N GLY A 419 -4.85 12.74 13.12
CA GLY A 419 -4.23 13.57 14.16
C GLY A 419 -4.62 13.13 15.57
N VAL A 420 -5.91 12.81 15.78
CA VAL A 420 -6.41 12.30 17.07
C VAL A 420 -5.75 10.97 17.44
N PHE A 421 -5.67 10.02 16.50
CA PHE A 421 -5.02 8.73 16.73
C PHE A 421 -3.52 8.89 16.98
N ALA A 422 -2.83 9.77 16.25
CA ALA A 422 -1.43 10.08 16.52
C ALA A 422 -1.22 10.59 17.95
N ALA A 423 -2.06 11.52 18.40
CA ALA A 423 -2.02 12.02 19.77
C ALA A 423 -2.31 10.93 20.82
N ILE A 424 -3.29 10.05 20.57
CA ILE A 424 -3.61 8.91 21.44
C ILE A 424 -2.41 7.97 21.54
N TRP A 425 -1.79 7.59 20.41
CA TRP A 425 -0.64 6.68 20.41
C TRP A 425 0.56 7.30 21.13
N THR A 426 0.86 8.57 20.90
CA THR A 426 1.93 9.29 21.60
C THR A 426 1.68 9.30 23.12
N LYS A 427 0.45 9.62 23.56
CA LYS A 427 0.09 9.64 24.98
C LYS A 427 0.17 8.26 25.64
N LEU A 428 -0.21 7.20 24.93
CA LEU A 428 -0.15 5.83 25.45
C LEU A 428 1.30 5.29 25.50
N GLY A 429 2.20 5.74 24.62
CA GLY A 429 3.59 5.31 24.59
C GLY A 429 3.74 3.79 24.67
N ARG A 430 4.43 3.28 25.70
CA ARG A 430 4.62 1.83 25.92
C ARG A 430 3.34 1.06 26.33
N ARG A 431 2.26 1.76 26.71
CA ARG A 431 0.97 1.15 27.07
C ARG A 431 0.06 0.92 25.85
N GLN A 432 0.52 1.22 24.66
CA GLN A 432 -0.24 0.94 23.42
C GLN A 432 -0.60 -0.56 23.35
N PRO A 433 -1.80 -0.91 22.82
CA PRO A 433 -2.13 -2.28 22.46
C PRO A 433 -1.09 -2.87 21.50
N SER A 434 -0.78 -4.15 21.66
CA SER A 434 0.12 -4.84 20.71
C SER A 434 -0.51 -4.92 19.32
N THR A 435 0.33 -5.13 18.30
CA THR A 435 -0.12 -5.21 16.90
C THR A 435 -1.23 -6.25 16.67
N PRO A 436 -1.17 -7.50 17.18
CA PRO A 436 -2.27 -8.44 17.01
C PRO A 436 -3.59 -7.94 17.67
N VAL A 437 -3.50 -7.24 18.79
CA VAL A 437 -4.69 -6.64 19.45
C VAL A 437 -5.28 -5.52 18.58
N LYS A 438 -4.46 -4.65 17.99
CA LYS A 438 -4.95 -3.60 17.07
C LYS A 438 -5.67 -4.20 15.85
N PHE A 439 -5.12 -5.26 15.26
CA PHE A 439 -5.76 -5.99 14.14
C PHE A 439 -7.07 -6.65 14.56
N SER A 440 -7.08 -7.28 15.74
CA SER A 440 -8.30 -7.87 16.32
C SER A 440 -9.39 -6.81 16.52
N MET A 441 -9.04 -5.69 17.17
CA MET A 441 -9.97 -4.57 17.37
C MET A 441 -10.50 -4.02 16.05
N ALA A 442 -9.64 -3.84 15.04
CA ALA A 442 -10.05 -3.38 13.72
C ALA A 442 -11.10 -4.31 13.08
N ALA A 443 -10.88 -5.63 13.12
CA ALA A 443 -11.82 -6.61 12.56
C ALA A 443 -13.15 -6.63 13.35
N ILE A 444 -13.10 -6.58 14.69
CA ILE A 444 -14.31 -6.54 15.54
C ILE A 444 -15.11 -5.26 15.27
N ILE A 445 -14.45 -4.10 15.24
CA ILE A 445 -15.11 -2.80 15.01
C ILE A 445 -15.69 -2.77 13.58
N MET A 446 -14.97 -3.28 12.58
CA MET A 446 -15.47 -3.37 11.21
C MET A 446 -16.70 -4.27 11.12
N GLY A 447 -16.70 -5.44 11.79
CA GLY A 447 -17.87 -6.31 11.85
C GLY A 447 -19.04 -5.65 12.59
N ALA A 448 -18.78 -4.94 13.69
CA ALA A 448 -19.81 -4.16 14.40
C ALA A 448 -20.40 -3.06 13.49
N ALA A 449 -19.58 -2.40 12.67
CA ALA A 449 -20.05 -1.40 11.71
C ALA A 449 -21.04 -1.99 10.68
N PHE A 450 -20.84 -3.24 10.26
CA PHE A 450 -21.82 -3.96 9.41
C PHE A 450 -23.14 -4.22 10.16
N LEU A 451 -23.09 -4.55 11.44
CA LEU A 451 -24.30 -4.73 12.25
C LEU A 451 -25.08 -3.41 12.48
N LEU A 452 -24.43 -2.25 12.34
CA LEU A 452 -25.11 -0.95 12.42
C LEU A 452 -26.04 -0.66 11.23
N PHE A 453 -26.00 -1.45 10.16
CA PHE A 453 -26.99 -1.36 9.08
C PHE A 453 -28.33 -2.00 9.48
N LEU A 454 -28.35 -2.97 10.41
CA LEU A 454 -29.54 -3.73 10.77
C LEU A 454 -30.73 -2.88 11.25
N PRO A 455 -30.56 -1.81 12.05
CA PRO A 455 -31.67 -0.95 12.46
C PRO A 455 -32.38 -0.24 11.29
N PHE A 456 -31.74 -0.14 10.12
CA PHE A 456 -32.22 0.54 8.93
C PHE A 456 -32.68 -0.45 7.85
N SER A 457 -32.50 -1.76 8.09
CA SER A 457 -32.84 -2.82 7.15
C SER A 457 -34.35 -3.04 7.06
N GLY A 458 -34.84 -3.58 5.92
CA GLY A 458 -36.25 -3.84 5.65
C GLY A 458 -37.07 -2.61 5.26
N GLY A 459 -36.47 -1.43 5.20
CA GLY A 459 -37.11 -0.22 4.69
C GLY A 459 -37.18 -0.17 3.15
N GLY A 460 -38.07 0.67 2.61
CA GLY A 460 -38.11 0.96 1.17
C GLY A 460 -37.03 1.90 0.68
N ALA A 461 -37.22 2.48 -0.50
CA ALA A 461 -36.35 3.54 -1.00
C ALA A 461 -36.35 4.75 -0.05
N ASN A 462 -35.21 5.40 0.11
CA ASN A 462 -35.02 6.58 0.98
C ASN A 462 -35.36 6.33 2.47
N SER A 463 -35.25 5.10 2.94
CA SER A 463 -35.58 4.73 4.33
C SER A 463 -34.41 4.97 5.30
N THR A 464 -33.19 5.04 4.81
CA THR A 464 -31.98 5.20 5.64
C THR A 464 -31.56 6.66 5.67
N PRO A 465 -31.52 7.30 6.86
CA PRO A 465 -31.06 8.68 6.97
C PRO A 465 -29.58 8.82 6.59
N LEU A 466 -29.21 9.91 5.91
CA LEU A 466 -27.81 10.21 5.56
C LEU A 466 -26.88 10.19 6.80
N LEU A 467 -27.36 10.71 7.93
CA LEU A 467 -26.59 10.74 9.16
C LEU A 467 -26.24 9.34 9.69
N ALA A 468 -27.08 8.33 9.42
CA ALA A 468 -26.78 6.94 9.77
C ALA A 468 -25.55 6.43 9.01
N ILE A 469 -25.49 6.67 7.69
CA ILE A 469 -24.33 6.30 6.87
C ILE A 469 -23.09 7.07 7.29
N VAL A 470 -23.19 8.36 7.62
CA VAL A 470 -22.08 9.15 8.17
C VAL A 470 -21.54 8.51 9.45
N GLY A 471 -22.42 8.08 10.38
CA GLY A 471 -22.04 7.38 11.61
C GLY A 471 -21.38 6.02 11.35
N ILE A 472 -21.91 5.23 10.41
CA ILE A 472 -21.33 3.94 10.02
C ILE A 472 -19.93 4.14 9.42
N LEU A 473 -19.77 5.09 8.51
CA LEU A 473 -18.47 5.39 7.89
C LEU A 473 -17.45 5.98 8.88
N PHE A 474 -17.92 6.69 9.91
CA PHE A 474 -17.05 7.06 11.04
C PHE A 474 -16.48 5.81 11.73
N VAL A 475 -17.31 4.79 12.00
CA VAL A 475 -16.86 3.53 12.61
C VAL A 475 -15.92 2.77 11.66
N PHE A 476 -16.19 2.75 10.35
CA PHE A 476 -15.27 2.22 9.33
C PHE A 476 -13.89 2.88 9.42
N THR A 477 -13.86 4.22 9.52
CA THR A 477 -12.60 4.98 9.60
C THR A 477 -11.83 4.68 10.89
N VAL A 478 -12.52 4.54 12.03
CA VAL A 478 -11.89 4.11 13.29
C VAL A 478 -11.25 2.74 13.14
N ALA A 479 -11.95 1.78 12.53
CA ALA A 479 -11.41 0.45 12.27
C ALA A 479 -10.22 0.47 11.31
N GLU A 480 -10.28 1.29 10.27
CA GLU A 480 -9.19 1.48 9.30
C GLU A 480 -7.93 2.02 9.96
N LEU A 481 -8.03 3.06 10.77
CA LEU A 481 -6.88 3.67 11.45
C LEU A 481 -6.20 2.75 12.48
N LEU A 482 -6.87 1.70 12.93
CA LEU A 482 -6.27 0.67 13.77
C LEU A 482 -5.44 -0.35 12.98
N LEU A 483 -5.79 -0.63 11.72
CA LEU A 483 -5.14 -1.67 10.92
C LEU A 483 -4.19 -1.10 9.86
N SER A 484 -4.65 -0.13 9.09
CA SER A 484 -3.99 0.33 7.87
C SER A 484 -2.55 0.82 8.10
N PRO A 485 -2.27 1.79 9.01
CA PRO A 485 -0.91 2.26 9.25
C PRO A 485 -0.03 1.21 9.95
N VAL A 486 -0.65 0.37 10.78
CA VAL A 486 0.06 -0.65 11.58
C VAL A 486 0.44 -1.86 10.72
N GLY A 487 -0.40 -2.21 9.74
CA GLY A 487 -0.23 -3.40 8.90
C GLY A 487 1.07 -3.40 8.11
N LEU A 488 1.35 -2.31 7.41
CA LEU A 488 2.59 -2.20 6.65
C LEU A 488 3.81 -2.13 7.57
N SER A 489 3.72 -1.36 8.67
CA SER A 489 4.81 -1.25 9.65
C SER A 489 5.17 -2.60 10.26
N VAL A 490 4.20 -3.40 10.70
CA VAL A 490 4.49 -4.73 11.26
C VAL A 490 5.03 -5.68 10.20
N THR A 491 4.55 -5.60 8.97
CA THR A 491 5.04 -6.43 7.86
C THR A 491 6.53 -6.20 7.62
N THR A 492 6.98 -4.96 7.60
CA THR A 492 8.41 -4.62 7.43
C THR A 492 9.26 -5.05 8.62
N LYS A 493 8.74 -4.93 9.87
CA LYS A 493 9.44 -5.36 11.09
C LYS A 493 9.56 -6.88 11.22
N LEU A 494 8.60 -7.64 10.68
CA LEU A 494 8.63 -9.10 10.68
C LEU A 494 9.36 -9.69 9.49
N ALA A 495 9.67 -8.86 8.49
CA ALA A 495 10.29 -9.30 7.25
C ALA A 495 11.71 -9.84 7.49
N PRO A 496 12.04 -11.05 6.96
CA PRO A 496 13.42 -11.49 6.88
C PRO A 496 14.24 -10.59 5.95
N ASP A 497 15.51 -10.36 6.27
CA ASP A 497 16.39 -9.50 5.48
C ASP A 497 16.46 -9.92 4.00
N ALA A 498 16.49 -11.24 3.75
CA ALA A 498 16.55 -11.79 2.41
C ALA A 498 15.23 -11.65 1.61
N PHE A 499 14.08 -11.40 2.27
CA PHE A 499 12.73 -11.44 1.68
C PHE A 499 11.87 -10.21 2.02
N HIS A 500 12.50 -9.08 2.32
CA HIS A 500 11.79 -7.87 2.72
C HIS A 500 10.72 -7.44 1.69
N THR A 501 11.08 -7.39 0.40
CA THR A 501 10.16 -7.02 -0.69
C THR A 501 8.99 -8.00 -0.81
N GLN A 502 9.23 -9.31 -0.63
CA GLN A 502 8.19 -10.34 -0.71
C GLN A 502 7.21 -10.27 0.46
N MET A 503 7.67 -9.90 1.66
CA MET A 503 6.78 -9.68 2.80
C MET A 503 5.86 -8.48 2.57
N VAL A 504 6.39 -7.39 2.03
CA VAL A 504 5.58 -6.23 1.64
C VAL A 504 4.57 -6.60 0.54
N ALA A 505 4.99 -7.43 -0.43
CA ALA A 505 4.09 -7.96 -1.45
C ALA A 505 2.94 -8.79 -0.84
N LEU A 506 3.22 -9.60 0.20
CA LEU A 506 2.17 -10.34 0.93
C LEU A 506 1.14 -9.39 1.56
N PHE A 507 1.56 -8.26 2.12
CA PHE A 507 0.61 -7.28 2.65
C PHE A 507 -0.30 -6.73 1.55
N PHE A 508 0.24 -6.35 0.39
CA PHE A 508 -0.58 -5.90 -0.75
C PHE A 508 -1.47 -7.01 -1.32
N LEU A 509 -1.02 -8.27 -1.30
CA LEU A 509 -1.84 -9.41 -1.69
C LEU A 509 -3.04 -9.60 -0.76
N SER A 510 -2.91 -9.32 0.55
CA SER A 510 -4.05 -9.35 1.46
C SER A 510 -5.12 -8.31 1.09
N ILE A 511 -4.69 -7.12 0.67
CA ILE A 511 -5.60 -6.06 0.21
C ILE A 511 -6.22 -6.45 -1.14
N ALA A 512 -5.43 -6.94 -2.09
CA ALA A 512 -5.90 -7.38 -3.41
C ALA A 512 -6.99 -8.46 -3.27
N MET A 513 -6.73 -9.46 -2.45
CA MET A 513 -7.66 -10.56 -2.18
C MET A 513 -8.92 -10.05 -1.48
N GLY A 514 -8.78 -9.22 -0.43
CA GLY A 514 -9.92 -8.63 0.27
C GLY A 514 -10.79 -7.78 -0.64
N THR A 515 -10.19 -6.93 -1.49
CA THR A 515 -10.93 -6.09 -2.45
C THR A 515 -11.72 -6.92 -3.45
N SER A 516 -11.12 -7.99 -3.97
CA SER A 516 -11.82 -8.88 -4.92
C SER A 516 -12.92 -9.70 -4.23
N ILE A 517 -12.72 -10.12 -2.97
CA ILE A 517 -13.74 -10.77 -2.15
C ILE A 517 -14.91 -9.79 -1.91
N ALA A 518 -14.67 -8.51 -1.68
CA ALA A 518 -15.73 -7.51 -1.53
C ALA A 518 -16.65 -7.46 -2.75
N GLY A 519 -16.09 -7.47 -3.97
CA GLY A 519 -16.86 -7.55 -5.20
C GLY A 519 -17.60 -8.88 -5.36
N TRP A 520 -16.93 -10.00 -5.04
CA TRP A 520 -17.55 -11.33 -5.09
C TRP A 520 -18.69 -11.50 -4.09
N CYS A 521 -18.57 -10.96 -2.89
CA CYS A 521 -19.62 -11.04 -1.86
C CYS A 521 -20.91 -10.35 -2.27
N THR A 522 -20.87 -9.39 -3.20
CA THR A 522 -22.08 -8.65 -3.65
C THR A 522 -23.15 -9.57 -4.24
N GLN A 523 -22.78 -10.76 -4.77
CA GLN A 523 -23.76 -11.75 -5.26
C GLN A 523 -24.73 -12.25 -4.18
N PHE A 524 -24.38 -12.10 -2.90
CA PHE A 524 -25.21 -12.50 -1.78
C PHE A 524 -26.03 -11.32 -1.21
N PHE A 525 -25.85 -10.12 -1.76
CA PHE A 525 -26.57 -8.94 -1.34
C PHE A 525 -27.89 -8.81 -2.09
N VAL A 526 -29.00 -8.89 -1.38
CA VAL A 526 -30.35 -8.69 -1.91
C VAL A 526 -30.89 -7.38 -1.35
N VAL A 527 -31.23 -6.44 -2.25
CA VAL A 527 -31.63 -5.07 -1.86
C VAL A 527 -32.89 -5.06 -0.96
N ASP A 528 -33.83 -6.00 -1.16
CA ASP A 528 -35.08 -6.08 -0.39
C ASP A 528 -34.99 -7.01 0.82
N ASP A 529 -33.87 -7.72 1.00
CA ASP A 529 -33.57 -8.59 2.15
C ASP A 529 -32.06 -8.51 2.51
N GLU A 530 -31.62 -7.35 2.94
CA GLU A 530 -30.24 -7.06 3.27
C GLU A 530 -29.79 -7.58 4.65
N VAL A 531 -30.74 -7.97 5.53
CA VAL A 531 -30.47 -8.42 6.90
C VAL A 531 -29.47 -9.59 6.95
N PRO A 532 -29.68 -10.70 6.20
CA PRO A 532 -28.75 -11.83 6.25
C PRO A 532 -27.33 -11.44 5.85
N TYR A 533 -27.21 -10.55 4.87
CA TYR A 533 -25.90 -10.10 4.37
C TYR A 533 -25.08 -9.38 5.44
N PHE A 534 -25.65 -8.32 6.01
CA PHE A 534 -24.98 -7.53 7.03
C PHE A 534 -24.72 -8.32 8.31
N LEU A 535 -25.66 -9.17 8.71
CA LEU A 535 -25.56 -10.01 9.89
C LEU A 535 -24.45 -11.06 9.75
N ILE A 536 -24.44 -11.82 8.65
CA ILE A 536 -23.46 -12.89 8.44
C ILE A 536 -22.05 -12.32 8.32
N LEU A 537 -21.85 -11.31 7.48
CA LEU A 537 -20.52 -10.72 7.29
C LEU A 537 -20.03 -9.99 8.55
N GLY A 538 -20.93 -9.30 9.26
CA GLY A 538 -20.61 -8.68 10.53
C GLY A 538 -20.12 -9.69 11.56
N PHE A 539 -20.84 -10.80 11.74
CA PHE A 539 -20.43 -11.85 12.67
C PHE A 539 -19.17 -12.60 12.24
N ILE A 540 -18.96 -12.85 10.94
CA ILE A 540 -17.71 -13.45 10.45
C ILE A 540 -16.52 -12.57 10.81
N ALA A 541 -16.60 -11.25 10.58
CA ALA A 541 -15.51 -10.33 10.89
C ALA A 541 -15.25 -10.26 12.41
N ILE A 542 -16.31 -10.21 13.23
CA ILE A 542 -16.19 -10.26 14.70
C ILE A 542 -15.52 -11.57 15.12
N ALA A 543 -15.96 -12.70 14.58
CA ALA A 543 -15.38 -14.00 14.90
C ALA A 543 -13.89 -14.07 14.54
N VAL A 544 -13.50 -13.60 13.36
CA VAL A 544 -12.07 -13.51 12.96
C VAL A 544 -11.28 -12.63 13.94
N GLY A 545 -11.83 -11.49 14.31
CA GLY A 545 -11.20 -10.60 15.28
C GLY A 545 -11.06 -11.24 16.67
N VAL A 546 -12.10 -11.92 17.16
CA VAL A 546 -12.09 -12.63 18.45
C VAL A 546 -11.08 -13.78 18.43
N VAL A 547 -11.03 -14.57 17.35
CA VAL A 547 -10.03 -15.65 17.19
C VAL A 547 -8.62 -15.07 17.26
N LEU A 548 -8.33 -13.98 16.53
CA LEU A 548 -7.03 -13.34 16.61
C LEU A 548 -6.74 -12.79 18.03
N TRP A 549 -7.74 -12.26 18.71
CA TRP A 549 -7.59 -11.79 20.08
C TRP A 549 -7.20 -12.93 21.03
N LEU A 550 -7.85 -14.08 20.94
CA LEU A 550 -7.51 -15.28 21.70
C LEU A 550 -6.11 -15.81 21.36
N LEU A 551 -5.71 -15.70 20.09
CA LEU A 551 -4.40 -16.08 19.60
C LEU A 551 -3.31 -15.02 19.84
N THR A 552 -3.61 -13.88 20.50
CA THR A 552 -2.64 -12.79 20.70
C THR A 552 -1.35 -13.27 21.37
N LYS A 553 -1.45 -14.07 22.45
CA LYS A 553 -0.27 -14.57 23.17
C LYS A 553 0.63 -15.46 22.32
N PRO A 554 0.12 -16.52 21.65
CA PRO A 554 0.96 -17.34 20.75
C PRO A 554 1.50 -16.56 19.56
N VAL A 555 0.73 -15.62 18.97
CA VAL A 555 1.22 -14.78 17.87
C VAL A 555 2.39 -13.91 18.32
N LEU A 556 2.29 -13.23 19.47
CA LEU A 556 3.40 -12.44 20.03
C LEU A 556 4.64 -13.30 20.35
N ALA A 557 4.45 -14.53 20.81
CA ALA A 557 5.56 -15.47 21.02
C ALA A 557 6.28 -15.82 19.72
N LEU A 558 5.52 -16.00 18.61
CA LEU A 558 6.08 -16.20 17.27
C LEU A 558 6.77 -14.94 16.72
N MET A 559 6.28 -13.76 17.03
CA MET A 559 6.85 -12.48 16.56
C MET A 559 8.20 -12.13 17.20
N LYS A 560 8.65 -12.89 18.22
CA LYS A 560 10.01 -12.80 18.81
C LYS A 560 10.45 -11.35 19.14
N GLY A 561 9.67 -10.66 19.96
CA GLY A 561 9.98 -9.31 20.47
C GLY A 561 9.46 -8.16 19.61
N VAL A 562 8.95 -8.40 18.42
CA VAL A 562 8.19 -7.39 17.67
C VAL A 562 6.79 -7.27 18.27
N ARG A 563 6.39 -6.03 18.63
CA ARG A 563 5.16 -5.81 19.41
C ARG A 563 4.19 -4.84 18.71
#